data_2a6afcba78e5a8014eb04c1ee71e0075
#
_entry.id   2a6afcba78e5a8014eb04c1ee71e0075
#
_cell.length_a   1.000
_cell.length_b   1.000
_cell.length_c   1.000
_cell.angle_alpha   90.00
_cell.angle_beta   90.00
_cell.angle_gamma   90.00
#
_symmetry.space_group_name_H-M   'P 1'
#
loop_
_entity.id
_entity.type
_entity.pdbx_description
1 polymer ?
#
loop_
_entity_poly.entity_id
_entity_poly.type
_entity_poly.pdbx_seq_one_letter_code
_entity_poly.pdbx_strand_id
1 'polypeptide(L)'
;MGFKNVSSIIIFLMVLGYAMFCYHVIFRNNFNENYFDSIKSQTGFQNLPKIADLHYSFFSQKEFYDKAFEGLKSSGSREENIKGLIVNHHLLAPDLIAEALSKVSSEKNITVVLISPNHFFAGRGQVISSLYDWQTPYGVLEADKQLIKKFQDKRLLNIEEWSFEKEHGISNLVAFIKKTLPNAKIVPLIVKDTFSIQAGNVFAENLDKILPLDSLVVSSLDFSHYLPSSAADFHDEKSLAVLSDFDYEGIKFLDIDSKPALRIFLKYLDRRNALNFNLLAHSNSAKILKDENMSEVTSYVTGYFISGNKKENEKITILSFGDLMLDGTVEKAMEENGDDYPFLNVARFLGGNDLTLVDLEGSFMDFQLKPIQSDKAVFAFDPSSVPALKRLGLNLFNLANNHSLDFGKTGLVQSKNHLDSSALDYFGDSLNDANISIIKEVRRTKVGFVGFNELSSMNFEKVIAEIKKIRNEADLIVVYAHWGGEYQKNFSANQQEKAHQLIDAGADVILGSHPHFIQPFEIYKNKLIFYSMGSFIFDQAFSLETQQGLGVGIVFGYSDIEYYLFPIEIINSQIYFADREKTSAILGEVADSSLVPLGIKNQILRGKIKMESKIYN
;
A
#
# COMPACT_ATOMS: atom_id res chain seq x y z
N MET A 1 1.76 -41.70 35.20
CA MET A 1 2.65 -40.51 35.25
C MET A 1 2.99 -40.14 33.82
N GLY A 2 2.35 -39.14 33.22
CA GLY A 2 2.63 -38.81 31.81
C GLY A 2 1.89 -37.59 31.25
N PHE A 3 0.77 -37.14 31.80
CA PHE A 3 -0.05 -36.12 31.17
C PHE A 3 0.17 -34.67 31.69
N LYS A 4 0.90 -34.47 32.78
CA LYS A 4 1.15 -33.13 33.34
C LYS A 4 2.32 -32.37 32.68
N ASN A 5 3.23 -33.06 32.00
CA ASN A 5 4.42 -32.42 31.40
C ASN A 5 4.17 -31.84 29.99
N VAL A 6 3.19 -32.38 29.25
CA VAL A 6 2.91 -31.89 27.88
C VAL A 6 2.25 -30.52 27.90
N SER A 7 1.29 -30.30 28.81
CA SER A 7 0.64 -28.99 28.94
C SER A 7 1.59 -27.86 29.36
N SER A 8 2.59 -28.18 30.20
CA SER A 8 3.59 -27.21 30.63
C SER A 8 4.58 -26.85 29.52
N ILE A 9 4.89 -27.78 28.62
CA ILE A 9 5.76 -27.55 27.45
C ILE A 9 5.03 -26.70 26.42
N ILE A 10 3.74 -26.94 26.16
CA ILE A 10 2.92 -26.17 25.23
C ILE A 10 2.74 -24.73 25.73
N ILE A 11 2.47 -24.53 27.02
CA ILE A 11 2.38 -23.19 27.62
C ILE A 11 3.72 -22.46 27.56
N PHE A 12 4.85 -23.19 27.80
CA PHE A 12 6.19 -22.60 27.70
C PHE A 12 6.55 -22.19 26.27
N LEU A 13 6.18 -23.01 25.26
CA LEU A 13 6.36 -22.68 23.84
C LEU A 13 5.46 -21.54 23.38
N MET A 14 4.22 -21.44 23.86
CA MET A 14 3.34 -20.30 23.59
C MET A 14 3.86 -19.01 24.23
N VAL A 15 4.39 -19.08 25.45
CA VAL A 15 5.00 -17.93 26.13
C VAL A 15 6.31 -17.52 25.45
N LEU A 16 7.11 -18.48 24.96
CA LEU A 16 8.31 -18.20 24.16
C LEU A 16 7.97 -17.62 22.79
N GLY A 17 6.95 -18.14 22.11
CA GLY A 17 6.44 -17.59 20.84
C GLY A 17 5.88 -16.18 21.00
N TYR A 18 5.11 -15.93 22.07
CA TYR A 18 4.61 -14.60 22.41
C TYR A 18 5.74 -13.65 22.84
N ALA A 19 6.73 -14.14 23.58
CA ALA A 19 7.93 -13.36 23.95
C ALA A 19 8.81 -13.05 22.72
N MET A 20 8.96 -14.00 21.77
CA MET A 20 9.63 -13.75 20.48
C MET A 20 8.85 -12.77 19.60
N PHE A 21 7.53 -12.88 19.55
CA PHE A 21 6.67 -11.93 18.84
C PHE A 21 6.75 -10.54 19.48
N CYS A 22 6.64 -10.44 20.81
CA CYS A 22 6.85 -9.19 21.54
C CYS A 22 8.29 -8.66 21.39
N TYR A 23 9.30 -9.54 21.39
CA TYR A 23 10.69 -9.15 21.14
C TYR A 23 10.90 -8.67 19.71
N HIS A 24 10.30 -9.32 18.73
CA HIS A 24 10.36 -8.90 17.33
C HIS A 24 9.62 -7.57 17.08
N VAL A 25 8.44 -7.41 17.67
CA VAL A 25 7.68 -6.14 17.64
C VAL A 25 8.42 -5.03 18.40
N ILE A 26 9.02 -5.34 19.55
CA ILE A 26 9.78 -4.37 20.37
C ILE A 26 11.12 -4.04 19.71
N PHE A 27 11.81 -5.01 19.08
CA PHE A 27 13.09 -4.74 18.39
C PHE A 27 12.90 -4.03 17.06
N ARG A 28 11.80 -4.27 16.32
CA ARG A 28 11.45 -3.47 15.12
C ARG A 28 11.10 -2.01 15.47
N ASN A 29 10.47 -1.78 16.61
CA ASN A 29 10.19 -0.42 17.09
C ASN A 29 11.43 0.33 17.60
N ASN A 30 12.49 -0.40 18.00
CA ASN A 30 13.67 0.23 18.61
C ASN A 30 14.58 1.00 17.64
N PHE A 31 14.52 0.78 16.33
CA PHE A 31 15.35 1.55 15.40
C PHE A 31 14.84 3.00 15.23
N ASN A 32 13.54 3.19 15.27
CA ASN A 32 12.94 4.54 15.32
C ASN A 32 13.00 5.14 16.74
N GLU A 33 12.82 4.34 17.80
CA GLU A 33 12.93 4.81 19.18
C GLU A 33 14.36 5.26 19.54
N ASN A 34 15.41 4.60 19.05
CA ASN A 34 16.80 5.00 19.37
C ASN A 34 17.19 6.36 18.80
N TYR A 35 16.69 6.74 17.62
CA TYR A 35 16.87 8.09 17.09
C TYR A 35 16.08 9.10 17.92
N PHE A 36 14.85 8.80 18.28
CA PHE A 36 14.01 9.61 19.16
C PHE A 36 14.51 9.60 20.61
N ASP A 37 15.04 8.50 21.13
CA ASP A 37 15.60 8.44 22.48
C ASP A 37 16.92 9.18 22.61
N SER A 38 17.75 9.23 21.57
CA SER A 38 18.92 10.10 21.52
C SER A 38 18.54 11.59 21.53
N ILE A 39 17.40 11.94 20.93
CA ILE A 39 16.82 13.29 20.95
C ILE A 39 16.07 13.54 22.27
N LYS A 40 15.32 12.56 22.80
CA LYS A 40 14.62 12.63 24.11
C LYS A 40 15.59 12.83 25.28
N SER A 41 16.81 12.28 25.20
CA SER A 41 17.81 12.44 26.27
C SER A 41 18.34 13.87 26.37
N GLN A 42 18.13 14.70 25.37
CA GLN A 42 18.69 16.06 25.33
C GLN A 42 17.68 17.16 25.71
N THR A 43 16.35 16.95 25.58
CA THR A 43 15.44 18.10 25.62
C THR A 43 13.97 17.73 25.80
N GLY A 44 13.45 17.44 26.94
CA GLY A 44 12.01 17.22 27.08
C GLY A 44 11.35 18.01 28.21
N PHE A 45 10.12 18.47 28.03
CA PHE A 45 9.19 18.86 29.11
C PHE A 45 8.98 17.74 30.14
N GLN A 46 9.51 16.52 29.89
CA GLN A 46 9.36 15.35 30.78
C GLN A 46 9.90 15.58 32.19
N ASN A 47 10.77 16.58 32.39
CA ASN A 47 11.35 16.94 33.69
C ASN A 47 10.71 18.16 34.32
N LEU A 48 9.69 18.78 33.72
CA LEU A 48 8.96 19.89 34.35
C LEU A 48 7.88 19.36 35.28
N PRO A 49 7.61 20.05 36.41
CA PRO A 49 6.48 19.69 37.26
C PRO A 49 5.19 19.73 36.44
N LYS A 50 4.43 18.63 36.46
CA LYS A 50 3.12 18.57 35.78
C LYS A 50 2.22 19.67 36.36
N ILE A 51 1.98 20.70 35.56
CA ILE A 51 0.99 21.72 35.92
C ILE A 51 -0.38 21.09 35.68
N ALA A 52 -1.29 21.22 36.63
CA ALA A 52 -2.65 20.71 36.48
C ALA A 52 -3.32 21.30 35.23
N ASP A 53 -4.06 20.47 34.51
CA ASP A 53 -4.86 20.83 33.34
C ASP A 53 -4.07 21.27 32.08
N LEU A 54 -2.80 20.81 31.90
CA LEU A 54 -1.99 21.07 30.75
C LEU A 54 -1.41 19.78 30.15
N HIS A 55 -1.47 19.67 28.80
CA HIS A 55 -0.63 18.83 27.98
C HIS A 55 0.54 19.64 27.42
N TYR A 56 1.52 18.97 26.83
CA TYR A 56 2.72 19.62 26.32
C TYR A 56 2.98 19.27 24.85
N SER A 57 3.54 20.22 24.09
CA SER A 57 4.15 19.90 22.79
C SER A 57 5.32 18.95 22.97
N PHE A 58 5.64 18.18 21.93
CA PHE A 58 6.71 17.16 21.99
C PHE A 58 8.06 17.78 22.35
N PHE A 59 8.47 18.87 21.69
CA PHE A 59 9.68 19.62 22.04
C PHE A 59 9.34 20.93 22.77
N SER A 60 10.20 21.30 23.73
CA SER A 60 10.15 22.59 24.43
C SER A 60 10.99 23.66 23.77
N GLN A 61 11.91 23.27 22.89
CA GLN A 61 12.84 24.17 22.20
C GLN A 61 12.18 24.86 21.02
N LYS A 62 12.15 26.17 21.07
CA LYS A 62 11.60 27.01 20.02
C LYS A 62 12.36 26.88 18.71
N GLU A 63 13.67 26.71 18.82
CA GLU A 63 14.64 26.62 17.72
C GLU A 63 14.34 25.45 16.78
N PHE A 64 13.86 24.31 17.28
CA PHE A 64 13.46 23.18 16.46
C PHE A 64 12.37 23.57 15.47
N TYR A 65 11.32 24.21 15.97
CA TYR A 65 10.21 24.65 15.14
C TYR A 65 10.56 25.82 14.24
N ASP A 66 11.34 26.81 14.75
CA ASP A 66 11.77 27.97 13.96
C ASP A 66 12.56 27.53 12.74
N LYS A 67 13.46 26.57 12.89
CA LYS A 67 14.26 25.99 11.81
C LYS A 67 13.38 25.35 10.73
N ALA A 68 12.28 24.71 11.08
CA ALA A 68 11.36 24.11 10.12
C ALA A 68 10.70 25.16 9.19
N PHE A 69 10.58 26.41 9.62
CA PHE A 69 10.04 27.51 8.82
C PHE A 69 11.13 28.31 8.06
N GLU A 70 12.40 28.22 8.44
CA GLU A 70 13.50 29.01 7.81
C GLU A 70 13.71 28.67 6.33
N GLY A 71 13.47 27.40 5.93
CA GLY A 71 13.63 26.92 4.57
C GLY A 71 12.45 27.23 3.66
N LEU A 72 11.33 27.70 4.21
CA LEU A 72 10.14 28.00 3.44
C LEU A 72 10.39 29.20 2.55
N LYS A 73 10.44 28.97 1.24
CA LYS A 73 10.49 30.06 0.27
C LYS A 73 9.27 30.95 0.48
N SER A 74 9.47 32.25 0.58
CA SER A 74 8.42 33.29 0.70
C SER A 74 7.43 33.30 -0.48
N SER A 75 7.45 32.32 -1.35
CA SER A 75 6.85 32.25 -2.67
C SER A 75 5.48 31.52 -2.71
N GLY A 76 4.84 31.28 -1.61
CA GLY A 76 3.47 30.75 -1.65
C GLY A 76 2.48 31.79 -1.13
N SER A 77 1.62 32.33 -1.99
CA SER A 77 0.43 33.07 -1.54
C SER A 77 -0.31 32.21 -0.51
N ARG A 78 -0.71 32.85 0.60
CA ARG A 78 -1.67 32.24 1.52
C ARG A 78 -2.95 31.96 0.75
N GLU A 79 -3.47 30.76 0.93
CA GLU A 79 -4.71 30.38 0.28
C GLU A 79 -5.89 30.79 1.15
N GLU A 80 -6.82 31.51 0.55
CA GLU A 80 -8.08 31.83 1.20
C GLU A 80 -9.01 30.61 1.12
N ASN A 81 -9.78 30.38 2.18
CA ASN A 81 -10.83 29.35 2.24
C ASN A 81 -10.34 27.88 2.29
N ILE A 82 -9.14 27.64 2.81
CA ILE A 82 -8.73 26.27 3.17
C ILE A 82 -9.70 25.74 4.25
N LYS A 83 -10.30 24.58 3.97
CA LYS A 83 -11.23 23.89 4.88
C LYS A 83 -10.58 22.68 5.57
N GLY A 84 -9.57 22.10 4.93
CA GLY A 84 -8.83 20.97 5.46
C GLY A 84 -7.37 20.98 5.08
N LEU A 85 -6.55 20.45 5.99
CA LEU A 85 -5.15 20.11 5.75
C LEU A 85 -4.95 18.63 6.02
N ILE A 86 -4.11 18.00 5.23
CA ILE A 86 -3.51 16.71 5.55
C ILE A 86 -2.02 16.93 5.75
N VAL A 87 -1.49 16.45 6.87
CA VAL A 87 -0.10 16.65 7.28
C VAL A 87 0.43 15.41 7.96
N ASN A 88 1.73 15.15 7.78
CA ASN A 88 2.43 14.16 8.59
C ASN A 88 2.57 14.63 10.04
N HIS A 89 2.79 13.67 10.94
CA HIS A 89 3.15 14.00 12.34
C HIS A 89 4.55 13.50 12.72
N HIS A 90 5.20 12.74 11.88
CA HIS A 90 6.57 12.30 12.10
C HIS A 90 7.53 13.49 11.98
N LEU A 91 8.19 13.85 13.10
CA LEU A 91 9.04 15.05 13.21
C LEU A 91 10.41 14.92 12.49
N LEU A 92 10.62 13.86 11.73
CA LEU A 92 11.73 13.76 10.80
C LEU A 92 11.57 14.73 9.61
N ALA A 93 10.33 15.06 9.24
CA ALA A 93 9.99 15.99 8.18
C ALA A 93 9.18 17.20 8.70
N PRO A 94 9.75 18.02 9.62
CA PRO A 94 9.04 19.11 10.26
C PRO A 94 8.77 20.28 9.31
N ASP A 95 9.57 20.43 8.27
CA ASP A 95 9.43 21.42 7.19
C ASP A 95 8.16 21.19 6.37
N LEU A 96 7.75 19.95 6.13
CA LEU A 96 6.50 19.63 5.44
C LEU A 96 5.28 20.06 6.27
N ILE A 97 5.32 19.88 7.60
CA ILE A 97 4.28 20.34 8.51
C ILE A 97 4.22 21.88 8.50
N ALA A 98 5.38 22.53 8.59
CA ALA A 98 5.49 23.99 8.59
C ALA A 98 4.98 24.58 7.26
N GLU A 99 5.30 23.97 6.11
CA GLU A 99 4.84 24.38 4.81
C GLU A 99 3.31 24.33 4.71
N ALA A 100 2.70 23.19 5.06
CA ALA A 100 1.26 23.01 4.97
C ALA A 100 0.50 24.02 5.85
N LEU A 101 0.92 24.23 7.10
CA LEU A 101 0.28 25.17 8.01
C LEU A 101 0.50 26.62 7.57
N SER A 102 1.63 26.96 6.95
CA SER A 102 1.92 28.32 6.46
C SER A 102 0.97 28.78 5.35
N LYS A 103 0.29 27.85 4.65
CA LYS A 103 -0.73 28.18 3.64
C LYS A 103 -1.99 28.78 4.25
N VAL A 104 -2.27 28.53 5.53
CA VAL A 104 -3.46 29.04 6.20
C VAL A 104 -3.28 30.51 6.58
N SER A 105 -4.31 31.32 6.39
CA SER A 105 -4.29 32.72 6.82
C SER A 105 -4.32 32.83 8.36
N SER A 106 -3.40 33.62 8.91
CA SER A 106 -3.19 33.76 10.37
C SER A 106 -4.06 34.80 11.08
N GLU A 107 -4.90 35.54 10.33
CA GLU A 107 -5.58 36.74 10.88
C GLU A 107 -6.90 36.45 11.63
N LYS A 108 -7.40 35.21 11.59
CA LYS A 108 -8.70 34.84 12.16
C LYS A 108 -8.58 34.06 13.48
N ASN A 109 -9.50 34.33 14.40
CA ASN A 109 -9.74 33.45 15.55
C ASN A 109 -10.51 32.22 15.05
N ILE A 110 -9.80 31.13 14.73
CA ILE A 110 -10.43 29.91 14.20
C ILE A 110 -10.33 28.77 15.20
N THR A 111 -11.28 27.84 15.11
CA THR A 111 -11.15 26.54 15.78
C THR A 111 -10.45 25.57 14.82
N VAL A 112 -9.36 24.98 15.30
CA VAL A 112 -8.65 23.90 14.61
C VAL A 112 -9.09 22.56 15.20
N VAL A 113 -9.71 21.71 14.40
CA VAL A 113 -9.99 20.32 14.77
C VAL A 113 -8.85 19.48 14.26
N LEU A 114 -8.06 18.90 15.15
CA LEU A 114 -6.91 18.06 14.83
C LEU A 114 -7.29 16.60 15.02
N ILE A 115 -7.42 15.85 13.91
CA ILE A 115 -7.79 14.43 13.90
C ILE A 115 -6.52 13.60 13.70
N SER A 116 -6.27 12.66 14.60
CA SER A 116 -5.08 11.80 14.62
C SER A 116 -5.47 10.35 14.89
N PRO A 117 -4.62 9.38 14.50
CA PRO A 117 -4.69 8.02 15.05
C PRO A 117 -4.65 8.01 16.58
N ASN A 118 -5.21 6.98 17.18
CA ASN A 118 -4.91 6.60 18.56
C ASN A 118 -3.83 5.51 18.53
N HIS A 119 -2.56 5.91 18.42
CA HIS A 119 -1.43 5.00 18.21
C HIS A 119 -1.27 3.95 19.33
N PHE A 120 -1.66 4.28 20.54
CA PHE A 120 -1.49 3.40 21.70
C PHE A 120 -2.77 2.66 22.08
N PHE A 121 -3.81 2.77 21.25
CA PHE A 121 -5.13 2.20 21.54
C PHE A 121 -5.65 2.57 22.93
N ALA A 122 -5.23 3.76 23.43
CA ALA A 122 -5.50 4.25 24.77
C ALA A 122 -6.99 4.59 24.97
N GLY A 123 -7.41 4.58 26.23
CA GLY A 123 -8.76 4.99 26.63
C GLY A 123 -9.86 3.99 26.29
N ARG A 124 -11.09 4.34 26.73
CA ARG A 124 -12.29 3.53 26.52
C ARG A 124 -13.06 3.95 25.28
N GLY A 125 -13.04 5.26 24.94
CA GLY A 125 -13.74 5.80 23.78
C GLY A 125 -13.17 5.33 22.46
N GLN A 126 -14.00 5.28 21.42
CA GLN A 126 -13.55 5.07 20.04
C GLN A 126 -12.99 6.36 19.44
N VAL A 127 -13.59 7.49 19.78
CA VAL A 127 -13.10 8.85 19.54
C VAL A 127 -12.91 9.51 20.90
N ILE A 128 -11.72 10.01 21.15
CA ILE A 128 -11.34 10.60 22.44
C ILE A 128 -10.85 12.03 22.23
N SER A 129 -11.20 12.93 23.16
CA SER A 129 -10.76 14.32 23.21
C SER A 129 -10.23 14.69 24.58
N SER A 130 -9.65 15.88 24.70
CA SER A 130 -9.11 16.45 25.94
C SER A 130 -9.65 17.86 26.17
N LEU A 131 -9.93 18.19 27.43
CA LEU A 131 -10.24 19.56 27.86
C LEU A 131 -9.01 20.34 28.34
N TYR A 132 -7.86 19.69 28.44
CA TYR A 132 -6.62 20.35 28.83
C TYR A 132 -6.09 21.21 27.68
N ASP A 133 -5.50 22.34 28.06
CA ASP A 133 -4.81 23.24 27.17
C ASP A 133 -3.40 22.66 26.84
N TRP A 134 -2.73 23.17 25.80
CA TRP A 134 -1.45 22.68 25.36
C TRP A 134 -0.35 23.72 25.56
N GLN A 135 0.61 23.44 26.45
CA GLN A 135 1.81 24.28 26.60
C GLN A 135 2.75 24.05 25.42
N THR A 136 3.09 25.11 24.71
CA THR A 136 4.04 25.10 23.58
C THR A 136 5.14 26.14 23.78
N PRO A 137 6.23 26.09 23.01
CA PRO A 137 7.28 27.14 23.04
C PRO A 137 6.79 28.54 22.66
N TYR A 138 5.60 28.61 22.01
CA TYR A 138 4.98 29.87 21.56
C TYR A 138 3.82 30.34 22.47
N GLY A 139 3.69 29.74 23.62
CA GLY A 139 2.61 29.99 24.56
C GLY A 139 1.56 28.88 24.57
N VAL A 140 0.49 29.10 25.33
CA VAL A 140 -0.59 28.12 25.47
C VAL A 140 -1.51 28.13 24.28
N LEU A 141 -1.74 26.95 23.68
CA LEU A 141 -2.80 26.69 22.70
C LEU A 141 -4.03 26.19 23.49
N GLU A 142 -5.07 27.03 23.56
CA GLU A 142 -6.26 26.72 24.32
C GLU A 142 -7.12 25.64 23.68
N ALA A 143 -7.64 24.71 24.46
CA ALA A 143 -8.70 23.80 24.03
C ALA A 143 -10.04 24.54 23.88
N ASP A 144 -10.80 24.25 22.84
CA ASP A 144 -12.18 24.73 22.68
C ASP A 144 -13.12 23.90 23.57
N LYS A 145 -13.07 24.15 24.88
CA LYS A 145 -13.79 23.37 25.89
C LYS A 145 -15.30 23.37 25.66
N GLN A 146 -15.84 24.47 25.13
CA GLN A 146 -17.29 24.57 24.87
C GLN A 146 -17.68 23.66 23.69
N LEU A 147 -16.90 23.65 22.65
CA LEU A 147 -17.14 22.82 21.48
C LEU A 147 -16.95 21.34 21.79
N ILE A 148 -15.88 20.98 22.52
CA ILE A 148 -15.62 19.60 22.96
C ILE A 148 -16.78 19.06 23.80
N LYS A 149 -17.30 19.85 24.73
CA LYS A 149 -18.47 19.47 25.54
C LYS A 149 -19.73 19.25 24.70
N LYS A 150 -19.98 20.07 23.67
CA LYS A 150 -21.11 19.84 22.74
C LYS A 150 -21.02 18.47 22.02
N PHE A 151 -19.81 18.02 21.67
CA PHE A 151 -19.61 16.68 21.12
C PHE A 151 -19.86 15.60 22.16
N GLN A 152 -19.37 15.78 23.38
CA GLN A 152 -19.60 14.87 24.51
C GLN A 152 -21.09 14.74 24.87
N ASP A 153 -21.83 15.85 24.95
CA ASP A 153 -23.26 15.86 25.25
C ASP A 153 -24.07 15.07 24.19
N LYS A 154 -23.60 15.04 22.95
CA LYS A 154 -24.17 14.23 21.88
C LYS A 154 -23.64 12.79 21.87
N ARG A 155 -22.82 12.40 22.83
CA ARG A 155 -22.20 11.05 22.93
C ARG A 155 -21.36 10.67 21.72
N LEU A 156 -20.71 11.63 21.09
CA LEU A 156 -19.89 11.43 19.91
C LEU A 156 -18.43 11.11 20.27
N LEU A 157 -17.97 11.54 21.43
CA LEU A 157 -16.62 11.32 21.93
C LEU A 157 -16.59 11.16 23.46
N ASN A 158 -15.49 10.61 23.95
CA ASN A 158 -15.15 10.60 25.37
C ASN A 158 -14.08 11.64 25.65
N ILE A 159 -14.11 12.20 26.88
CA ILE A 159 -13.03 13.06 27.38
C ILE A 159 -12.18 12.21 28.31
N GLU A 160 -10.91 11.98 27.91
CA GLU A 160 -9.99 11.10 28.65
C GLU A 160 -8.55 11.63 28.55
N GLU A 161 -8.16 12.47 29.52
CA GLU A 161 -6.90 13.24 29.49
C GLU A 161 -5.64 12.37 29.37
N TRP A 162 -5.58 11.28 30.14
CA TRP A 162 -4.41 10.38 30.15
C TRP A 162 -4.11 9.71 28.82
N SER A 163 -5.10 9.62 27.91
CA SER A 163 -4.92 9.05 26.58
C SER A 163 -4.00 9.88 25.69
N PHE A 164 -3.76 11.15 26.05
CA PHE A 164 -2.89 12.07 25.30
C PHE A 164 -1.45 12.13 25.84
N GLU A 165 -1.13 11.48 26.96
CA GLU A 165 0.21 11.58 27.58
C GLU A 165 1.34 11.10 26.66
N LYS A 166 1.08 10.09 25.83
CA LYS A 166 2.05 9.53 24.88
C LYS A 166 1.69 9.78 23.43
N GLU A 167 0.50 10.37 23.16
CA GLU A 167 -0.02 10.51 21.79
C GLU A 167 0.74 11.60 21.04
N HIS A 168 1.58 11.14 20.10
CA HIS A 168 2.46 12.01 19.33
C HIS A 168 1.78 12.66 18.12
N GLY A 169 0.73 12.05 17.56
CA GLY A 169 0.00 12.62 16.44
C GLY A 169 -0.69 13.95 16.73
N ILE A 170 -0.87 14.29 18.04
CA ILE A 170 -1.36 15.59 18.51
C ILE A 170 -0.19 16.45 19.01
N SER A 171 0.62 15.91 19.96
CA SER A 171 1.67 16.68 20.63
C SER A 171 2.74 17.22 19.67
N ASN A 172 3.00 16.54 18.56
CA ASN A 172 3.96 16.94 17.54
C ASN A 172 3.49 18.18 16.74
N LEU A 173 2.18 18.39 16.61
CA LEU A 173 1.61 19.44 15.74
C LEU A 173 1.20 20.72 16.49
N VAL A 174 0.89 20.64 17.78
CA VAL A 174 0.34 21.77 18.55
C VAL A 174 1.23 23.02 18.56
N ALA A 175 2.57 22.85 18.55
CA ALA A 175 3.50 23.98 18.52
C ALA A 175 3.54 24.65 17.13
N PHE A 176 3.46 23.89 16.05
CA PHE A 176 3.34 24.43 14.68
C PHE A 176 2.03 25.19 14.52
N ILE A 177 0.91 24.63 15.03
CA ILE A 177 -0.41 25.29 15.02
C ILE A 177 -0.33 26.62 15.80
N LYS A 178 0.20 26.61 17.03
CA LYS A 178 0.30 27.81 17.85
C LYS A 178 1.16 28.90 17.22
N LYS A 179 2.27 28.51 16.57
CA LYS A 179 3.16 29.46 15.87
C LYS A 179 2.46 30.09 14.66
N THR A 180 1.75 29.30 13.88
CA THR A 180 1.13 29.76 12.62
C THR A 180 -0.19 30.48 12.88
N LEU A 181 -0.98 30.01 13.84
CA LEU A 181 -2.32 30.47 14.17
C LEU A 181 -2.40 30.85 15.67
N PRO A 182 -1.79 31.97 16.08
CA PRO A 182 -1.57 32.28 17.49
C PRO A 182 -2.86 32.45 18.30
N ASN A 183 -3.97 32.79 17.65
CA ASN A 183 -5.29 33.00 18.26
C ASN A 183 -6.23 31.81 18.07
N ALA A 184 -5.76 30.68 17.52
CA ALA A 184 -6.60 29.49 17.33
C ALA A 184 -6.91 28.81 18.67
N LYS A 185 -8.06 28.13 18.72
CA LYS A 185 -8.38 27.11 19.72
C LYS A 185 -8.34 25.74 19.07
N ILE A 186 -8.04 24.71 19.87
CA ILE A 186 -7.91 23.33 19.38
C ILE A 186 -9.04 22.42 19.90
N VAL A 187 -9.53 21.54 19.03
CA VAL A 187 -10.29 20.35 19.37
C VAL A 187 -9.44 19.14 18.99
N PRO A 188 -8.67 18.54 19.91
CA PRO A 188 -7.87 17.37 19.62
C PRO A 188 -8.76 16.13 19.59
N LEU A 189 -8.65 15.32 18.55
CA LEU A 189 -9.39 14.06 18.38
C LEU A 189 -8.42 12.93 18.06
N ILE A 190 -8.41 11.89 18.90
CA ILE A 190 -7.72 10.65 18.60
C ILE A 190 -8.73 9.55 18.31
N VAL A 191 -8.53 8.82 17.21
CA VAL A 191 -9.49 7.87 16.66
C VAL A 191 -8.89 6.47 16.64
N LYS A 192 -9.57 5.48 17.23
CA LYS A 192 -9.15 4.08 17.21
C LYS A 192 -9.40 3.46 15.84
N ASP A 193 -8.53 2.59 15.42
CA ASP A 193 -8.63 1.85 14.16
C ASP A 193 -9.88 0.94 14.09
N THR A 194 -10.40 0.53 15.24
CA THR A 194 -11.64 -0.24 15.35
C THR A 194 -12.92 0.60 15.19
N PHE A 195 -12.79 1.93 14.97
CA PHE A 195 -13.96 2.78 14.78
C PHE A 195 -14.63 2.47 13.44
N SER A 196 -15.89 2.01 13.51
CA SER A 196 -16.57 1.47 12.35
C SER A 196 -16.85 2.53 11.27
N ILE A 197 -16.89 2.09 10.01
CA ILE A 197 -17.21 2.93 8.85
C ILE A 197 -18.53 3.70 9.06
N GLN A 198 -19.57 3.00 9.54
CA GLN A 198 -20.87 3.62 9.75
C GLN A 198 -20.84 4.68 10.82
N ALA A 199 -20.18 4.39 11.96
CA ALA A 199 -20.02 5.37 13.05
C ALA A 199 -19.17 6.57 12.60
N GLY A 200 -18.12 6.36 11.81
CA GLY A 200 -17.31 7.41 11.21
C GLY A 200 -18.10 8.35 10.30
N ASN A 201 -18.99 7.82 9.48
CA ASN A 201 -19.87 8.64 8.64
C ASN A 201 -20.83 9.50 9.48
N VAL A 202 -21.44 8.93 10.54
CA VAL A 202 -22.30 9.64 11.47
C VAL A 202 -21.50 10.72 12.25
N PHE A 203 -20.27 10.40 12.64
CA PHE A 203 -19.39 11.36 13.31
C PHE A 203 -19.07 12.55 12.41
N ALA A 204 -18.68 12.32 11.14
CA ALA A 204 -18.40 13.38 10.16
C ALA A 204 -19.62 14.27 9.89
N GLU A 205 -20.83 13.70 9.83
CA GLU A 205 -22.07 14.46 9.71
C GLU A 205 -22.31 15.39 10.90
N ASN A 206 -22.08 14.88 12.12
CA ASN A 206 -22.22 15.71 13.32
C ASN A 206 -21.10 16.76 13.43
N LEU A 207 -19.89 16.42 12.99
CA LEU A 207 -18.77 17.37 12.91
C LEU A 207 -19.17 18.57 12.04
N ASP A 208 -19.73 18.33 10.86
CA ASP A 208 -20.23 19.38 9.98
C ASP A 208 -21.32 20.26 10.63
N LYS A 209 -22.29 19.65 11.32
CA LYS A 209 -23.40 20.35 11.98
C LYS A 209 -23.00 21.19 13.20
N ILE A 210 -21.92 20.78 13.90
CA ILE A 210 -21.50 21.38 15.17
C ILE A 210 -20.43 22.47 14.95
N LEU A 211 -19.52 22.26 13.98
CA LEU A 211 -18.40 23.16 13.75
C LEU A 211 -18.83 24.48 13.10
N PRO A 212 -18.27 25.61 13.56
CA PRO A 212 -18.36 26.88 12.84
C PRO A 212 -17.90 26.74 11.37
N LEU A 213 -18.45 27.60 10.50
CA LEU A 213 -18.16 27.56 9.05
C LEU A 213 -16.70 27.89 8.70
N ASP A 214 -16.03 28.64 9.57
CA ASP A 214 -14.63 29.06 9.43
C ASP A 214 -13.64 28.11 10.13
N SER A 215 -14.11 26.98 10.68
CA SER A 215 -13.23 25.98 11.28
C SER A 215 -12.29 25.34 10.26
N LEU A 216 -11.06 25.09 10.68
CA LEU A 216 -10.07 24.30 9.94
C LEU A 216 -10.03 22.88 10.52
N VAL A 217 -10.15 21.87 9.67
CA VAL A 217 -9.92 20.49 10.07
C VAL A 217 -8.55 20.03 9.55
N VAL A 218 -7.71 19.55 10.44
CA VAL A 218 -6.37 19.04 10.14
C VAL A 218 -6.36 17.54 10.39
N SER A 219 -6.04 16.76 9.38
CA SER A 219 -5.81 15.32 9.48
C SER A 219 -4.32 15.07 9.64
N SER A 220 -3.93 14.58 10.81
CA SER A 220 -2.57 14.23 11.19
C SER A 220 -2.36 12.76 10.87
N LEU A 221 -1.75 12.45 9.72
CA LEU A 221 -1.60 11.09 9.21
C LEU A 221 -0.24 10.89 8.55
N ASP A 222 0.43 9.80 8.89
CA ASP A 222 1.54 9.28 8.13
C ASP A 222 1.03 8.17 7.18
N PHE A 223 1.68 8.06 6.01
CA PHE A 223 1.29 7.12 4.97
C PHE A 223 2.15 5.86 5.04
N SER A 224 2.39 5.20 3.92
CA SER A 224 3.05 3.90 3.86
C SER A 224 4.16 3.68 4.90
N HIS A 225 4.09 2.55 5.62
CA HIS A 225 5.02 2.22 6.70
C HIS A 225 5.70 0.88 6.47
N TYR A 226 6.97 0.76 6.93
CA TYR A 226 7.73 -0.49 6.95
C TYR A 226 7.90 -1.14 5.56
N LEU A 227 7.97 -0.35 4.52
CA LEU A 227 8.21 -0.77 3.14
C LEU A 227 9.52 -0.17 2.61
N PRO A 228 10.18 -0.80 1.60
CA PRO A 228 11.21 -0.12 0.83
C PRO A 228 10.69 1.17 0.20
N SER A 229 11.58 2.15 0.02
CA SER A 229 11.21 3.49 -0.47
C SER A 229 10.40 3.46 -1.78
N SER A 230 10.78 2.60 -2.74
CA SER A 230 10.06 2.47 -4.01
C SER A 230 8.68 1.85 -3.85
N ALA A 231 8.51 0.90 -2.92
CA ALA A 231 7.23 0.27 -2.63
C ALA A 231 6.28 1.25 -1.92
N ALA A 232 6.80 2.06 -0.98
CA ALA A 232 6.04 3.13 -0.36
C ALA A 232 5.58 4.17 -1.39
N ASP A 233 6.48 4.62 -2.28
CA ASP A 233 6.14 5.55 -3.36
C ASP A 233 5.04 4.98 -4.29
N PHE A 234 5.09 3.68 -4.59
CA PHE A 234 4.07 3.02 -5.41
C PHE A 234 2.70 2.97 -4.72
N HIS A 235 2.66 2.64 -3.43
CA HIS A 235 1.41 2.66 -2.63
C HIS A 235 0.82 4.07 -2.53
N ASP A 236 1.68 5.07 -2.41
CA ASP A 236 1.23 6.45 -2.26
C ASP A 236 0.56 7.00 -3.53
N GLU A 237 0.85 6.46 -4.72
CA GLU A 237 0.10 6.80 -5.94
C GLU A 237 -1.39 6.49 -5.78
N LYS A 238 -1.75 5.35 -5.17
CA LYS A 238 -3.14 5.04 -4.82
C LYS A 238 -3.67 5.98 -3.74
N SER A 239 -2.86 6.26 -2.71
CA SER A 239 -3.25 7.17 -1.64
C SER A 239 -3.61 8.57 -2.19
N LEU A 240 -2.79 9.09 -3.11
CA LEU A 240 -3.04 10.36 -3.79
C LEU A 240 -4.31 10.32 -4.65
N ALA A 241 -4.58 9.22 -5.34
CA ALA A 241 -5.82 9.04 -6.10
C ALA A 241 -7.05 9.02 -5.19
N VAL A 242 -6.98 8.29 -4.06
CA VAL A 242 -8.05 8.24 -3.05
C VAL A 242 -8.34 9.63 -2.47
N LEU A 243 -7.31 10.41 -2.17
CA LEU A 243 -7.47 11.78 -1.66
C LEU A 243 -8.12 12.70 -2.69
N SER A 244 -7.69 12.65 -3.94
CA SER A 244 -8.18 13.52 -5.03
C SER A 244 -9.62 13.18 -5.43
N ASP A 245 -9.94 11.89 -5.50
CA ASP A 245 -11.24 11.39 -5.96
C ASP A 245 -12.27 11.24 -4.84
N PHE A 246 -11.85 11.38 -3.57
CA PHE A 246 -12.70 11.04 -2.43
C PHE A 246 -13.23 9.61 -2.52
N ASP A 247 -12.34 8.68 -2.88
CA ASP A 247 -12.68 7.26 -3.03
C ASP A 247 -12.78 6.59 -1.67
N TYR A 248 -13.99 6.59 -1.10
CA TYR A 248 -14.28 6.01 0.22
C TYR A 248 -14.09 4.50 0.28
N GLU A 249 -14.27 3.79 -0.82
CA GLU A 249 -14.07 2.35 -0.86
C GLU A 249 -12.59 2.00 -0.96
N GLY A 250 -11.81 2.82 -1.63
CA GLY A 250 -10.36 2.70 -1.72
C GLY A 250 -9.64 2.86 -0.38
N ILE A 251 -10.20 3.65 0.57
CA ILE A 251 -9.58 3.87 1.90
C ILE A 251 -9.25 2.57 2.62
N LYS A 252 -10.09 1.54 2.52
CA LYS A 252 -9.88 0.26 3.22
C LYS A 252 -8.59 -0.46 2.82
N PHE A 253 -8.08 -0.17 1.63
CA PHE A 253 -6.88 -0.79 1.07
C PHE A 253 -5.62 0.08 1.20
N LEU A 254 -5.71 1.30 1.73
CA LEU A 254 -4.54 2.15 1.90
C LEU A 254 -3.61 1.62 2.99
N ASP A 255 -2.31 1.84 2.80
CA ASP A 255 -1.30 1.68 3.84
C ASP A 255 -1.10 3.04 4.53
N ILE A 256 -1.88 3.31 5.55
CA ILE A 256 -1.87 4.53 6.36
C ILE A 256 -2.07 4.18 7.83
N ASP A 257 -1.67 5.06 8.71
CA ASP A 257 -1.75 4.83 10.16
C ASP A 257 -3.17 4.89 10.74
N SER A 258 -4.13 5.59 10.09
CA SER A 258 -5.55 5.53 10.49
C SER A 258 -6.53 5.73 9.34
N LYS A 259 -7.13 4.62 8.90
CA LYS A 259 -8.22 4.63 7.90
C LYS A 259 -9.49 5.33 8.41
N PRO A 260 -9.92 5.14 9.68
CA PRO A 260 -11.08 5.86 10.22
C PRO A 260 -10.87 7.37 10.32
N ALA A 261 -9.68 7.83 10.71
CA ALA A 261 -9.37 9.26 10.77
C ALA A 261 -9.46 9.92 9.39
N LEU A 262 -8.84 9.29 8.37
CA LEU A 262 -8.93 9.76 6.98
C LEU A 262 -10.39 9.80 6.49
N ARG A 263 -11.17 8.76 6.79
CA ARG A 263 -12.58 8.69 6.37
C ARG A 263 -13.43 9.81 6.97
N ILE A 264 -13.27 10.08 8.26
CA ILE A 264 -13.95 11.19 8.94
C ILE A 264 -13.58 12.52 8.28
N PHE A 265 -12.29 12.73 8.04
CA PHE A 265 -11.76 13.93 7.42
C PHE A 265 -12.35 14.17 6.02
N LEU A 266 -12.23 13.20 5.11
CA LEU A 266 -12.76 13.32 3.75
C LEU A 266 -14.29 13.47 3.73
N LYS A 267 -15.02 12.75 4.59
CA LYS A 267 -16.49 12.88 4.70
C LYS A 267 -16.92 14.26 5.18
N TYR A 268 -16.17 14.87 6.10
CA TYR A 268 -16.40 16.25 6.52
C TYR A 268 -16.18 17.23 5.37
N LEU A 269 -15.08 17.11 4.64
CA LEU A 269 -14.74 17.98 3.52
C LEU A 269 -15.76 17.88 2.38
N ASP A 270 -16.25 16.68 2.09
CA ASP A 270 -17.31 16.43 1.12
C ASP A 270 -18.59 17.21 1.47
N ARG A 271 -19.00 17.20 2.73
CA ARG A 271 -20.15 17.96 3.23
C ARG A 271 -19.96 19.49 3.14
N ARG A 272 -18.71 19.95 3.25
CA ARG A 272 -18.32 21.36 3.12
C ARG A 272 -18.07 21.80 1.66
N ASN A 273 -18.27 20.89 0.70
CA ASN A 273 -17.94 21.12 -0.72
C ASN A 273 -16.48 21.55 -0.93
N ALA A 274 -15.58 21.06 -0.08
CA ALA A 274 -14.14 21.31 -0.14
C ALA A 274 -13.43 20.14 -0.83
N LEU A 275 -13.74 19.93 -2.11
CA LEU A 275 -13.35 18.73 -2.85
C LEU A 275 -12.07 18.91 -3.66
N ASN A 276 -11.55 20.15 -3.76
CA ASN A 276 -10.37 20.43 -4.55
C ASN A 276 -9.11 20.19 -3.70
N PHE A 277 -8.49 19.01 -3.87
CA PHE A 277 -7.23 18.66 -3.23
C PHE A 277 -6.03 19.28 -3.96
N ASN A 278 -5.13 19.89 -3.22
CA ASN A 278 -3.86 20.44 -3.69
C ASN A 278 -2.71 19.81 -2.94
N LEU A 279 -1.96 18.94 -3.60
CA LEU A 279 -0.75 18.33 -3.08
C LEU A 279 0.33 19.41 -2.90
N LEU A 280 0.96 19.46 -1.72
CA LEU A 280 2.11 20.32 -1.44
C LEU A 280 3.40 19.53 -1.53
N ALA A 281 3.46 18.40 -0.85
CA ALA A 281 4.64 17.54 -0.88
C ALA A 281 4.27 16.06 -0.74
N HIS A 282 5.10 15.22 -1.36
CA HIS A 282 5.14 13.78 -1.21
C HIS A 282 6.60 13.37 -1.05
N SER A 283 6.92 12.69 0.04
CA SER A 283 8.27 12.24 0.37
C SER A 283 8.22 11.02 1.30
N ASN A 284 9.39 10.51 1.67
CA ASN A 284 9.53 9.47 2.69
C ASN A 284 10.81 9.66 3.51
N SER A 285 10.97 8.89 4.59
CA SER A 285 12.10 9.01 5.51
C SER A 285 13.46 8.80 4.83
N ALA A 286 13.57 7.88 3.87
CA ALA A 286 14.82 7.66 3.12
C ALA A 286 15.21 8.88 2.29
N LYS A 287 14.25 9.51 1.61
CA LYS A 287 14.48 10.73 0.82
C LYS A 287 14.86 11.92 1.70
N ILE A 288 14.20 12.08 2.86
CA ILE A 288 14.53 13.16 3.82
C ILE A 288 15.95 12.99 4.36
N LEU A 289 16.32 11.77 4.76
CA LEU A 289 17.65 11.47 5.30
C LEU A 289 18.73 11.33 4.21
N LYS A 290 18.33 11.25 2.93
CA LYS A 290 19.23 10.92 1.80
C LYS A 290 19.95 9.59 2.04
N ASP A 291 19.27 8.64 2.65
CA ASP A 291 19.75 7.29 2.92
C ASP A 291 19.04 6.27 2.03
N GLU A 292 19.70 5.96 0.91
CA GLU A 292 19.20 4.96 -0.03
C GLU A 292 19.30 3.51 0.49
N ASN A 293 19.96 3.28 1.63
CA ASN A 293 20.11 1.95 2.23
C ASN A 293 18.99 1.63 3.24
N MET A 294 18.10 2.58 3.50
CA MET A 294 17.00 2.38 4.41
C MET A 294 16.04 1.32 3.87
N SER A 295 15.97 0.17 4.57
CA SER A 295 15.14 -0.97 4.18
C SER A 295 13.65 -0.74 4.38
N GLU A 296 13.29 0.11 5.34
CA GLU A 296 11.91 0.41 5.73
C GLU A 296 11.74 1.92 5.92
N VAL A 297 10.72 2.48 5.29
CA VAL A 297 10.42 3.91 5.38
C VAL A 297 9.02 4.16 5.96
N THR A 298 8.82 5.41 6.43
CA THR A 298 7.51 6.03 6.60
C THR A 298 7.37 7.09 5.53
N SER A 299 6.23 7.13 4.82
CA SER A 299 5.99 8.15 3.81
C SER A 299 5.08 9.28 4.31
N TYR A 300 5.22 10.43 3.67
CA TYR A 300 4.59 11.69 4.04
C TYR A 300 3.87 12.28 2.85
N VAL A 301 2.59 12.56 3.01
CA VAL A 301 1.78 13.31 2.05
C VAL A 301 1.23 14.55 2.76
N THR A 302 1.54 15.73 2.25
CA THR A 302 0.98 16.97 2.75
C THR A 302 0.22 17.72 1.66
N GLY A 303 -0.88 18.34 2.05
CA GLY A 303 -1.71 19.08 1.10
C GLY A 303 -2.89 19.76 1.77
N TYR A 304 -3.64 20.51 0.98
CA TYR A 304 -4.81 21.24 1.46
C TYR A 304 -6.02 21.07 0.54
N PHE A 305 -7.18 21.32 1.12
CA PHE A 305 -8.48 21.20 0.47
C PHE A 305 -9.21 22.54 0.50
N ILE A 306 -9.67 22.99 -0.67
CA ILE A 306 -10.45 24.20 -0.84
C ILE A 306 -11.80 23.90 -1.50
N SER A 307 -12.73 24.84 -1.42
CA SER A 307 -14.02 24.74 -2.12
C SER A 307 -13.82 24.60 -3.62
N GLY A 308 -14.59 23.72 -4.25
CA GLY A 308 -14.54 23.47 -5.68
C GLY A 308 -14.73 22.00 -6.03
N ASN A 309 -14.67 21.69 -7.31
CA ASN A 309 -14.80 20.34 -7.82
C ASN A 309 -13.56 19.49 -7.49
N LYS A 310 -13.74 18.18 -7.43
CA LYS A 310 -12.66 17.22 -7.36
C LYS A 310 -11.68 17.44 -8.50
N LYS A 311 -10.40 17.36 -8.21
CA LYS A 311 -9.37 17.16 -9.23
C LYS A 311 -9.30 15.67 -9.50
N GLU A 312 -9.90 15.27 -10.61
CA GLU A 312 -9.89 13.86 -11.00
C GLU A 312 -8.45 13.34 -11.09
N ASN A 313 -8.18 12.25 -10.39
CA ASN A 313 -6.94 11.50 -10.50
C ASN A 313 -7.28 10.11 -11.03
N GLU A 314 -7.11 9.92 -12.32
CA GLU A 314 -7.44 8.68 -13.02
C GLU A 314 -6.38 7.59 -12.85
N LYS A 315 -5.32 7.86 -12.08
CA LYS A 315 -4.27 6.87 -11.85
C LYS A 315 -4.82 5.66 -11.11
N ILE A 316 -4.47 4.48 -11.60
CA ILE A 316 -4.71 3.20 -10.96
C ILE A 316 -3.39 2.48 -10.72
N THR A 317 -3.37 1.61 -9.71
CA THR A 317 -2.20 0.80 -9.36
C THR A 317 -2.49 -0.68 -9.58
N ILE A 318 -1.65 -1.34 -10.39
CA ILE A 318 -1.69 -2.79 -10.60
C ILE A 318 -0.35 -3.34 -10.15
N LEU A 319 -0.35 -4.30 -9.23
CA LEU A 319 0.84 -5.04 -8.83
C LEU A 319 0.75 -6.45 -9.41
N SER A 320 1.78 -6.87 -10.12
CA SER A 320 1.82 -8.20 -10.74
C SER A 320 3.08 -8.95 -10.35
N PHE A 321 2.94 -10.26 -10.17
CA PHE A 321 4.03 -11.20 -9.95
C PHE A 321 3.90 -12.39 -10.90
N GLY A 322 4.94 -13.22 -10.97
CA GLY A 322 4.95 -14.48 -11.73
C GLY A 322 4.22 -15.61 -11.04
N ASP A 323 4.82 -16.79 -11.10
CA ASP A 323 4.20 -18.07 -10.76
C ASP A 323 3.95 -18.23 -9.25
N LEU A 324 2.69 -18.45 -8.88
CA LEU A 324 2.23 -18.76 -7.52
C LEU A 324 1.91 -20.26 -7.43
N MET A 325 2.75 -21.02 -6.73
CA MET A 325 2.57 -22.46 -6.47
C MET A 325 2.56 -22.70 -4.97
N LEU A 326 1.50 -23.33 -4.45
CA LEU A 326 1.24 -23.54 -3.02
C LEU A 326 1.29 -25.02 -2.62
N ASP A 327 2.04 -25.84 -3.34
CA ASP A 327 2.24 -27.27 -3.07
C ASP A 327 3.65 -27.56 -2.53
N GLY A 328 3.97 -28.80 -2.25
CA GLY A 328 5.30 -29.29 -1.93
C GLY A 328 5.86 -28.75 -0.61
N THR A 329 7.01 -28.09 -0.65
CA THR A 329 7.65 -27.50 0.55
C THR A 329 6.92 -26.25 1.03
N VAL A 330 6.25 -25.53 0.11
CA VAL A 330 5.43 -24.35 0.45
C VAL A 330 4.20 -24.79 1.24
N GLU A 331 3.48 -25.84 0.78
CA GLU A 331 2.34 -26.42 1.50
C GLU A 331 2.72 -26.82 2.92
N LYS A 332 3.81 -27.59 3.09
CA LYS A 332 4.30 -28.01 4.41
C LYS A 332 4.60 -26.82 5.32
N ALA A 333 5.23 -25.79 4.79
CA ALA A 333 5.52 -24.58 5.56
C ALA A 333 4.24 -23.85 5.99
N MET A 334 3.20 -23.84 5.13
CA MET A 334 1.88 -23.29 5.45
C MET A 334 1.14 -24.14 6.51
N GLU A 335 1.18 -25.48 6.41
CA GLU A 335 0.61 -26.38 7.41
C GLU A 335 1.22 -26.19 8.81
N GLU A 336 2.54 -25.96 8.89
CA GLU A 336 3.27 -25.79 10.14
C GLU A 336 3.10 -24.38 10.75
N ASN A 337 2.97 -23.34 9.93
CA ASN A 337 3.08 -21.94 10.36
C ASN A 337 1.85 -21.08 10.03
N GLY A 338 0.87 -21.61 9.29
CA GLY A 338 -0.35 -20.93 8.86
C GLY A 338 -0.29 -20.45 7.41
N ASP A 339 -1.47 -20.25 6.81
CA ASP A 339 -1.63 -19.96 5.38
C ASP A 339 -0.97 -18.64 4.93
N ASP A 340 -0.76 -17.69 5.82
CA ASP A 340 -0.11 -16.40 5.54
C ASP A 340 1.43 -16.51 5.50
N TYR A 341 2.01 -17.64 5.95
CA TYR A 341 3.44 -17.79 6.15
C TYR A 341 4.33 -17.42 4.96
N PRO A 342 4.03 -17.84 3.71
CA PRO A 342 4.86 -17.47 2.56
C PRO A 342 4.94 -15.95 2.32
N PHE A 343 3.94 -15.22 2.76
CA PHE A 343 3.72 -13.83 2.41
C PHE A 343 4.00 -12.83 3.54
N LEU A 344 4.36 -13.30 4.74
CA LEU A 344 4.46 -12.46 5.95
C LEU A 344 5.32 -11.21 5.76
N ASN A 345 6.44 -11.32 5.04
CA ASN A 345 7.37 -10.21 4.86
C ASN A 345 6.96 -9.22 3.75
N VAL A 346 5.99 -9.59 2.92
CA VAL A 346 5.44 -8.75 1.84
C VAL A 346 3.93 -8.48 1.99
N ALA A 347 3.30 -8.99 3.06
CA ALA A 347 1.85 -8.91 3.27
C ALA A 347 1.31 -7.47 3.17
N ARG A 348 2.00 -6.52 3.77
CA ARG A 348 1.63 -5.10 3.72
C ARG A 348 1.70 -4.54 2.30
N PHE A 349 2.71 -4.95 1.54
CA PHE A 349 2.91 -4.56 0.15
C PHE A 349 1.82 -5.11 -0.79
N LEU A 350 1.39 -6.35 -0.58
CA LEU A 350 0.35 -6.96 -1.42
C LEU A 350 -1.00 -6.26 -1.29
N GLY A 351 -1.34 -5.78 -0.09
CA GLY A 351 -2.66 -5.20 0.22
C GLY A 351 -2.85 -3.74 -0.21
N GLY A 352 -1.77 -3.02 -0.54
CA GLY A 352 -1.79 -1.56 -0.75
C GLY A 352 -2.22 -1.09 -2.15
N ASN A 353 -2.70 -1.97 -3.03
CA ASN A 353 -2.91 -1.73 -4.45
C ASN A 353 -4.39 -1.78 -4.85
N ASP A 354 -4.72 -1.29 -6.05
CA ASP A 354 -6.07 -1.44 -6.60
C ASP A 354 -6.29 -2.87 -7.09
N LEU A 355 -5.34 -3.42 -7.84
CA LEU A 355 -5.34 -4.79 -8.34
C LEU A 355 -3.99 -5.46 -8.06
N THR A 356 -4.03 -6.69 -7.55
CA THR A 356 -2.83 -7.52 -7.36
C THR A 356 -3.02 -8.84 -8.10
N LEU A 357 -2.23 -9.04 -9.16
CA LEU A 357 -2.32 -10.10 -10.15
C LEU A 357 -1.20 -11.13 -9.96
N VAL A 358 -1.54 -12.41 -9.98
CA VAL A 358 -0.58 -13.53 -9.95
C VAL A 358 -0.99 -14.64 -10.93
N ASP A 359 -0.03 -15.47 -11.34
CA ASP A 359 -0.29 -16.70 -12.06
C ASP A 359 -0.56 -17.84 -11.08
N LEU A 360 -1.79 -18.34 -11.03
CA LEU A 360 -2.16 -19.47 -10.16
C LEU A 360 -1.72 -20.79 -10.82
N GLU A 361 -0.46 -21.18 -10.60
CA GLU A 361 0.15 -22.33 -11.26
C GLU A 361 -0.13 -23.63 -10.50
N GLY A 362 -1.38 -24.11 -10.61
CA GLY A 362 -1.92 -25.31 -9.96
C GLY A 362 -3.43 -25.24 -9.81
N SER A 363 -4.00 -26.21 -9.08
CA SER A 363 -5.44 -26.30 -8.86
C SER A 363 -5.81 -26.41 -7.39
N PHE A 364 -6.80 -25.62 -6.93
CA PHE A 364 -7.45 -25.85 -5.65
C PHE A 364 -8.31 -27.11 -5.70
N MET A 365 -8.05 -28.09 -4.82
CA MET A 365 -8.70 -29.38 -4.84
C MET A 365 -9.32 -29.72 -3.48
N ASP A 366 -10.63 -30.02 -3.46
CA ASP A 366 -11.34 -30.44 -2.24
C ASP A 366 -10.79 -31.73 -1.60
N PHE A 367 -10.12 -32.56 -2.43
CA PHE A 367 -9.44 -33.76 -1.99
C PHE A 367 -8.06 -33.80 -2.64
N GLN A 368 -7.02 -33.80 -1.84
CA GLN A 368 -5.63 -33.93 -2.32
C GLN A 368 -5.38 -35.35 -2.83
N LEU A 369 -5.93 -35.69 -3.96
CA LEU A 369 -5.66 -36.94 -4.67
C LEU A 369 -4.49 -36.70 -5.63
N LYS A 370 -3.27 -36.55 -5.09
CA LYS A 370 -2.08 -36.60 -5.94
C LYS A 370 -2.00 -37.99 -6.57
N PRO A 371 -1.81 -38.12 -7.90
CA PRO A 371 -1.60 -39.42 -8.52
C PRO A 371 -0.38 -40.09 -7.86
N ILE A 372 -0.55 -41.34 -7.42
CA ILE A 372 0.48 -42.08 -6.67
C ILE A 372 1.74 -42.31 -7.51
N GLN A 373 1.67 -42.18 -8.84
CA GLN A 373 2.80 -42.21 -9.76
C GLN A 373 2.47 -41.33 -10.98
N SER A 374 3.06 -40.16 -11.03
CA SER A 374 3.13 -39.33 -12.25
C SER A 374 4.60 -39.02 -12.49
N ASP A 375 5.08 -39.29 -13.71
CA ASP A 375 6.38 -38.80 -14.19
C ASP A 375 6.38 -37.28 -14.41
N LYS A 376 5.21 -36.63 -14.22
CA LYS A 376 5.01 -35.18 -14.34
C LYS A 376 4.70 -34.58 -12.96
N ALA A 377 5.24 -33.39 -12.71
CA ALA A 377 4.82 -32.58 -11.59
C ALA A 377 3.33 -32.23 -11.75
N VAL A 378 2.54 -32.37 -10.69
CA VAL A 378 1.13 -31.99 -10.62
C VAL A 378 0.92 -31.24 -9.31
N PHE A 379 0.23 -30.11 -9.35
CA PHE A 379 0.09 -29.21 -8.20
C PHE A 379 -1.37 -29.10 -7.72
N ALA A 380 -1.58 -29.57 -6.49
CA ALA A 380 -2.88 -29.49 -5.80
C ALA A 380 -2.75 -28.62 -4.57
N PHE A 381 -3.56 -27.58 -4.48
CA PHE A 381 -3.56 -26.62 -3.37
C PHE A 381 -4.73 -26.88 -2.44
N ASP A 382 -4.50 -26.70 -1.12
CA ASP A 382 -5.57 -26.71 -0.14
C ASP A 382 -6.46 -25.47 -0.29
N PRO A 383 -7.78 -25.63 -0.55
CA PRO A 383 -8.69 -24.51 -0.66
C PRO A 383 -8.84 -23.66 0.60
N SER A 384 -8.44 -24.18 1.77
CA SER A 384 -8.45 -23.41 3.03
C SER A 384 -7.53 -22.19 2.99
N SER A 385 -6.56 -22.15 2.07
CA SER A 385 -5.65 -21.02 1.85
C SER A 385 -6.27 -19.84 1.11
N VAL A 386 -7.38 -20.04 0.36
CA VAL A 386 -8.02 -18.98 -0.45
C VAL A 386 -8.43 -17.74 0.37
N PRO A 387 -9.03 -17.88 1.58
CA PRO A 387 -9.31 -16.73 2.44
C PRO A 387 -8.06 -15.95 2.86
N ALA A 388 -6.91 -16.62 3.02
CA ALA A 388 -5.64 -15.97 3.31
C ALA A 388 -5.15 -15.12 2.13
N LEU A 389 -5.18 -15.66 0.91
CA LEU A 389 -4.84 -14.92 -0.30
C LEU A 389 -5.67 -13.64 -0.43
N LYS A 390 -6.98 -13.72 -0.17
CA LYS A 390 -7.87 -12.55 -0.16
C LYS A 390 -7.48 -11.52 0.91
N ARG A 391 -7.21 -11.97 2.14
CA ARG A 391 -6.78 -11.06 3.24
C ARG A 391 -5.50 -10.32 2.92
N LEU A 392 -4.58 -11.00 2.23
CA LEU A 392 -3.31 -10.46 1.78
C LEU A 392 -3.44 -9.46 0.63
N GLY A 393 -4.62 -9.35 0.00
CA GLY A 393 -4.88 -8.40 -1.08
C GLY A 393 -4.69 -8.97 -2.48
N LEU A 394 -4.36 -10.26 -2.64
CA LEU A 394 -4.39 -10.93 -3.92
C LEU A 394 -5.84 -11.01 -4.40
N ASN A 395 -6.15 -10.42 -5.54
CA ASN A 395 -7.53 -10.25 -5.96
C ASN A 395 -7.82 -10.59 -7.43
N LEU A 396 -6.76 -10.90 -8.20
CA LEU A 396 -6.88 -11.28 -9.61
C LEU A 396 -5.91 -12.42 -9.96
N PHE A 397 -6.41 -13.49 -10.58
CA PHE A 397 -5.66 -14.71 -10.84
C PHE A 397 -5.68 -15.06 -12.33
N ASN A 398 -4.48 -15.24 -12.93
CA ASN A 398 -4.37 -15.87 -14.24
C ASN A 398 -4.46 -17.40 -14.08
N LEU A 399 -5.31 -18.05 -14.89
CA LEU A 399 -5.46 -19.51 -14.95
C LEU A 399 -4.89 -20.08 -16.27
N ALA A 400 -4.31 -19.23 -17.12
CA ALA A 400 -3.74 -19.65 -18.39
C ALA A 400 -2.30 -20.15 -18.20
N ASN A 401 -2.13 -21.31 -17.54
CA ASN A 401 -0.83 -21.95 -17.34
C ASN A 401 -0.92 -23.49 -17.57
N ASN A 402 0.23 -24.15 -17.60
CA ASN A 402 0.32 -25.59 -17.89
C ASN A 402 -0.20 -26.48 -16.75
N HIS A 403 -0.29 -25.95 -15.51
CA HIS A 403 -0.74 -26.70 -14.30
C HIS A 403 -2.20 -26.48 -13.93
N SER A 404 -2.91 -25.55 -14.59
CA SER A 404 -4.34 -25.32 -14.35
C SER A 404 -5.22 -26.53 -14.68
N LEU A 405 -4.72 -27.45 -15.48
CA LEU A 405 -5.40 -28.67 -15.92
C LEU A 405 -4.75 -29.97 -15.40
N ASP A 406 -3.91 -29.93 -14.39
CA ASP A 406 -3.29 -31.12 -13.80
C ASP A 406 -4.30 -32.17 -13.34
N PHE A 407 -5.44 -31.71 -12.87
CA PHE A 407 -6.61 -32.53 -12.50
C PHE A 407 -7.75 -32.43 -13.54
N GLY A 408 -7.39 -32.08 -14.78
CA GLY A 408 -8.33 -31.95 -15.89
C GLY A 408 -9.37 -30.86 -15.63
N LYS A 409 -10.53 -30.99 -16.30
CA LYS A 409 -11.64 -30.03 -16.14
C LYS A 409 -12.13 -29.93 -14.70
N THR A 410 -12.05 -31.02 -13.93
CA THR A 410 -12.53 -31.05 -12.55
C THR A 410 -11.70 -30.10 -11.66
N GLY A 411 -10.39 -30.15 -11.75
CA GLY A 411 -9.50 -29.27 -10.99
C GLY A 411 -9.72 -27.80 -11.31
N LEU A 412 -9.80 -27.46 -12.61
CA LEU A 412 -10.06 -26.09 -13.02
C LEU A 412 -11.43 -25.56 -12.52
N VAL A 413 -12.48 -26.40 -12.57
CA VAL A 413 -13.80 -26.03 -12.06
C VAL A 413 -13.79 -25.84 -10.54
N GLN A 414 -13.10 -26.69 -9.79
CA GLN A 414 -12.97 -26.52 -8.33
C GLN A 414 -12.20 -25.23 -8.00
N SER A 415 -11.07 -24.96 -8.67
CA SER A 415 -10.33 -23.70 -8.48
C SER A 415 -11.22 -22.48 -8.70
N LYS A 416 -11.99 -22.46 -9.79
CA LYS A 416 -12.94 -21.36 -10.08
C LYS A 416 -14.01 -21.23 -8.99
N ASN A 417 -14.60 -22.33 -8.52
CA ASN A 417 -15.62 -22.31 -7.46
C ASN A 417 -15.06 -21.75 -6.15
N HIS A 418 -13.82 -22.09 -5.77
CA HIS A 418 -13.19 -21.58 -4.57
C HIS A 418 -12.86 -20.09 -4.68
N LEU A 419 -12.38 -19.63 -5.83
CA LEU A 419 -12.15 -18.21 -6.11
C LEU A 419 -13.50 -17.43 -6.09
N ASP A 420 -14.52 -17.92 -6.78
CA ASP A 420 -15.87 -17.32 -6.81
C ASP A 420 -16.49 -17.21 -5.40
N SER A 421 -16.41 -18.28 -4.60
CA SER A 421 -16.94 -18.29 -3.23
C SER A 421 -16.26 -17.27 -2.31
N SER A 422 -15.04 -16.90 -2.65
CA SER A 422 -14.27 -15.86 -1.97
C SER A 422 -14.38 -14.49 -2.63
N ALA A 423 -15.15 -14.35 -3.71
CA ALA A 423 -15.25 -13.14 -4.52
C ALA A 423 -13.85 -12.66 -4.95
N LEU A 424 -13.08 -13.57 -5.54
CA LEU A 424 -11.78 -13.32 -6.19
C LEU A 424 -11.95 -13.48 -7.69
N ASP A 425 -11.36 -12.58 -8.45
CA ASP A 425 -11.47 -12.54 -9.91
C ASP A 425 -10.41 -13.43 -10.58
N TYR A 426 -10.74 -13.97 -11.72
CA TYR A 426 -9.82 -14.77 -12.53
C TYR A 426 -10.10 -14.63 -14.03
N PHE A 427 -9.12 -15.01 -14.86
CA PHE A 427 -9.17 -15.03 -16.32
C PHE A 427 -8.22 -16.09 -16.85
N GLY A 428 -8.21 -16.30 -18.19
CA GLY A 428 -7.25 -17.21 -18.81
C GLY A 428 -7.71 -18.67 -18.83
N ASP A 429 -9.03 -18.94 -18.76
CA ASP A 429 -9.57 -20.30 -18.81
C ASP A 429 -9.28 -20.97 -20.17
N SER A 430 -8.37 -21.94 -20.15
CA SER A 430 -7.94 -22.68 -21.35
C SER A 430 -9.04 -23.54 -22.00
N LEU A 431 -10.12 -23.84 -21.28
CA LEU A 431 -11.22 -24.69 -21.75
C LEU A 431 -12.47 -23.89 -22.16
N ASN A 432 -12.53 -22.62 -21.82
CA ASN A 432 -13.71 -21.81 -22.08
C ASN A 432 -13.34 -20.45 -22.67
N ASP A 433 -13.58 -20.29 -23.95
CA ASP A 433 -13.30 -19.04 -24.66
C ASP A 433 -13.97 -17.81 -24.02
N ALA A 434 -15.03 -17.98 -23.25
CA ALA A 434 -15.73 -16.87 -22.58
C ALA A 434 -14.94 -16.27 -21.41
N ASN A 435 -13.97 -16.98 -20.84
CA ASN A 435 -13.18 -16.55 -19.69
C ASN A 435 -11.67 -16.40 -20.04
N ILE A 436 -11.34 -16.22 -21.31
CA ILE A 436 -9.97 -15.87 -21.74
C ILE A 436 -9.59 -14.51 -21.18
N SER A 437 -10.55 -13.59 -21.08
CA SER A 437 -10.35 -12.24 -20.60
C SER A 437 -11.33 -11.86 -19.48
N ILE A 438 -10.96 -10.80 -18.77
CA ILE A 438 -11.85 -10.08 -17.85
C ILE A 438 -11.60 -8.58 -17.99
N ILE A 439 -12.64 -7.75 -17.88
CA ILE A 439 -12.50 -6.30 -17.76
C ILE A 439 -12.82 -5.89 -16.32
N LYS A 440 -11.89 -5.21 -15.67
CA LYS A 440 -12.06 -4.65 -14.34
C LYS A 440 -12.16 -3.15 -14.43
N GLU A 441 -13.15 -2.58 -13.78
CA GLU A 441 -13.30 -1.13 -13.64
C GLU A 441 -12.81 -0.70 -12.26
N VAL A 442 -11.79 0.14 -12.23
CA VAL A 442 -11.25 0.74 -11.03
C VAL A 442 -11.45 2.25 -11.16
N ARG A 443 -12.25 2.81 -10.26
CA ARG A 443 -12.72 4.19 -10.37
C ARG A 443 -13.40 4.44 -11.74
N ARG A 444 -12.74 5.06 -12.69
CA ARG A 444 -13.28 5.31 -14.05
C ARG A 444 -12.45 4.64 -15.14
N THR A 445 -11.39 3.94 -14.76
CA THR A 445 -10.48 3.29 -15.70
C THR A 445 -10.85 1.82 -15.86
N LYS A 446 -11.02 1.39 -17.09
CA LYS A 446 -11.31 -0.01 -17.46
C LYS A 446 -10.04 -0.70 -17.92
N VAL A 447 -9.66 -1.75 -17.22
CA VAL A 447 -8.50 -2.58 -17.56
C VAL A 447 -8.96 -3.95 -18.03
N GLY A 448 -8.61 -4.30 -19.26
CA GLY A 448 -8.77 -5.64 -19.82
C GLY A 448 -7.56 -6.49 -19.48
N PHE A 449 -7.79 -7.67 -18.91
CA PHE A 449 -6.77 -8.69 -18.68
C PHE A 449 -7.06 -9.87 -19.59
N VAL A 450 -6.04 -10.36 -20.31
CA VAL A 450 -6.15 -11.47 -21.25
C VAL A 450 -5.11 -12.51 -20.93
N GLY A 451 -5.50 -13.76 -20.69
CA GLY A 451 -4.60 -14.88 -20.45
C GLY A 451 -4.18 -15.57 -21.75
N PHE A 452 -2.91 -15.93 -21.82
CA PHE A 452 -2.36 -16.76 -22.91
C PHE A 452 -1.46 -17.85 -22.34
N ASN A 453 -1.73 -19.11 -22.71
CA ASN A 453 -0.91 -20.27 -22.36
C ASN A 453 -0.39 -20.93 -23.63
N GLU A 454 0.92 -20.80 -23.87
CA GLU A 454 1.58 -21.42 -25.04
C GLU A 454 1.69 -22.94 -24.91
N LEU A 455 1.72 -23.47 -23.68
CA LEU A 455 2.01 -24.87 -23.39
C LEU A 455 0.75 -25.76 -23.37
N SER A 456 -0.41 -25.16 -23.62
CA SER A 456 -1.69 -25.86 -23.71
C SER A 456 -2.25 -25.88 -25.13
N SER A 457 -3.43 -26.47 -25.29
CA SER A 457 -4.19 -26.43 -26.55
C SER A 457 -4.90 -25.08 -26.80
N MET A 458 -4.58 -24.01 -26.02
CA MET A 458 -5.19 -22.70 -26.20
C MET A 458 -4.87 -22.16 -27.61
N ASN A 459 -5.91 -21.75 -28.33
CA ASN A 459 -5.77 -21.26 -29.68
C ASN A 459 -5.29 -19.78 -29.65
N PHE A 460 -4.08 -19.53 -30.13
CA PHE A 460 -3.49 -18.20 -30.17
C PHE A 460 -4.31 -17.19 -30.98
N GLU A 461 -4.90 -17.59 -32.11
CA GLU A 461 -5.75 -16.73 -32.94
C GLU A 461 -7.02 -16.25 -32.18
N LYS A 462 -7.54 -17.09 -31.28
CA LYS A 462 -8.66 -16.69 -30.42
C LYS A 462 -8.22 -15.64 -29.38
N VAL A 463 -7.01 -15.75 -28.84
CA VAL A 463 -6.46 -14.72 -27.93
C VAL A 463 -6.30 -13.40 -28.67
N ILE A 464 -5.75 -13.42 -29.89
CA ILE A 464 -5.66 -12.23 -30.76
C ILE A 464 -7.05 -11.63 -31.04
N ALA A 465 -8.05 -12.47 -31.35
CA ALA A 465 -9.42 -12.02 -31.60
C ALA A 465 -10.06 -11.41 -30.35
N GLU A 466 -9.80 -11.98 -29.17
CA GLU A 466 -10.31 -11.46 -27.89
C GLU A 466 -9.71 -10.10 -27.55
N ILE A 467 -8.39 -9.91 -27.73
CA ILE A 467 -7.73 -8.60 -27.56
C ILE A 467 -8.39 -7.56 -28.46
N LYS A 468 -8.57 -7.86 -29.74
CA LYS A 468 -9.22 -6.95 -30.71
C LYS A 468 -10.66 -6.62 -30.32
N LYS A 469 -11.41 -7.59 -29.79
CA LYS A 469 -12.79 -7.45 -29.35
C LYS A 469 -12.89 -6.45 -28.17
N ILE A 470 -12.06 -6.65 -27.12
CA ILE A 470 -12.14 -5.83 -25.91
C ILE A 470 -11.40 -4.48 -26.03
N ARG A 471 -10.62 -4.24 -27.11
CA ARG A 471 -9.83 -3.01 -27.28
C ARG A 471 -10.66 -1.73 -27.18
N ASN A 472 -11.88 -1.75 -27.68
CA ASN A 472 -12.78 -0.60 -27.64
C ASN A 472 -13.58 -0.48 -26.32
N GLU A 473 -13.44 -1.46 -25.42
CA GLU A 473 -14.14 -1.53 -24.14
C GLU A 473 -13.22 -1.22 -22.96
N ALA A 474 -11.88 -1.29 -23.16
CA ALA A 474 -10.88 -1.11 -22.12
C ALA A 474 -9.92 0.04 -22.45
N ASP A 475 -9.55 0.82 -21.43
CA ASP A 475 -8.56 1.90 -21.53
C ASP A 475 -7.14 1.33 -21.59
N LEU A 476 -6.86 0.26 -20.85
CA LEU A 476 -5.61 -0.47 -20.82
C LEU A 476 -5.86 -1.96 -21.06
N ILE A 477 -5.06 -2.62 -21.89
CA ILE A 477 -5.05 -4.08 -22.05
C ILE A 477 -3.73 -4.66 -21.58
N VAL A 478 -3.78 -5.50 -20.57
CA VAL A 478 -2.67 -6.28 -20.04
C VAL A 478 -2.83 -7.73 -20.49
N VAL A 479 -1.85 -8.25 -21.22
CA VAL A 479 -1.79 -9.68 -21.54
C VAL A 479 -0.88 -10.37 -20.53
N TYR A 480 -1.37 -11.43 -19.91
CA TYR A 480 -0.58 -12.31 -19.07
C TYR A 480 -0.26 -13.58 -19.84
N ALA A 481 1.03 -13.80 -20.13
CA ALA A 481 1.48 -14.87 -21.03
C ALA A 481 2.35 -15.89 -20.27
N HIS A 482 1.87 -17.14 -20.18
CA HIS A 482 2.59 -18.28 -19.65
C HIS A 482 3.23 -19.07 -20.82
N TRP A 483 4.53 -18.91 -21.05
CA TRP A 483 5.21 -19.29 -22.29
C TRP A 483 6.70 -19.55 -22.17
N GLY A 484 7.29 -20.06 -23.28
CA GLY A 484 8.72 -20.29 -23.40
C GLY A 484 9.16 -21.63 -22.82
N GLY A 485 10.40 -21.73 -22.43
CA GLY A 485 10.99 -22.92 -21.82
C GLY A 485 11.44 -22.65 -20.40
N GLU A 486 11.27 -23.64 -19.52
CA GLU A 486 11.75 -23.58 -18.13
C GLU A 486 13.26 -23.31 -18.07
N TYR A 487 13.67 -22.51 -17.08
CA TYR A 487 15.08 -22.24 -16.71
C TYR A 487 15.91 -21.59 -17.83
N GLN A 488 15.24 -20.88 -18.76
CA GLN A 488 15.93 -20.13 -19.81
C GLN A 488 16.12 -18.68 -19.38
N LYS A 489 17.38 -18.19 -19.38
CA LYS A 489 17.71 -16.79 -19.04
C LYS A 489 17.23 -15.78 -20.09
N ASN A 490 17.10 -16.20 -21.34
CA ASN A 490 16.70 -15.33 -22.45
C ASN A 490 15.41 -15.83 -23.08
N PHE A 491 14.58 -14.91 -23.54
CA PHE A 491 13.41 -15.25 -24.30
C PHE A 491 13.77 -15.80 -25.69
N SER A 492 12.91 -16.64 -26.23
CA SER A 492 13.06 -17.26 -27.55
C SER A 492 12.52 -16.37 -28.68
N ALA A 493 12.93 -16.62 -29.91
CA ALA A 493 12.37 -15.95 -31.08
C ALA A 493 10.85 -16.18 -31.22
N ASN A 494 10.33 -17.33 -30.78
CA ASN A 494 8.91 -17.64 -30.79
C ASN A 494 8.14 -16.77 -29.76
N GLN A 495 8.68 -16.58 -28.54
CA GLN A 495 8.08 -15.65 -27.57
C GLN A 495 8.07 -14.23 -28.15
N GLN A 496 9.15 -13.78 -28.80
CA GLN A 496 9.24 -12.45 -29.38
C GLN A 496 8.20 -12.24 -30.49
N GLU A 497 8.09 -13.19 -31.42
CA GLU A 497 7.11 -13.13 -32.50
C GLU A 497 5.68 -13.04 -31.98
N LYS A 498 5.32 -13.88 -31.00
CA LYS A 498 4.00 -13.84 -30.36
C LYS A 498 3.75 -12.54 -29.60
N ALA A 499 4.74 -12.05 -28.86
CA ALA A 499 4.65 -10.77 -28.15
C ALA A 499 4.33 -9.62 -29.11
N HIS A 500 5.03 -9.56 -30.25
CA HIS A 500 4.78 -8.54 -31.26
C HIS A 500 3.35 -8.65 -31.85
N GLN A 501 2.86 -9.86 -32.10
CA GLN A 501 1.49 -10.09 -32.60
C GLN A 501 0.42 -9.68 -31.54
N LEU A 502 0.65 -9.94 -30.25
CA LEU A 502 -0.24 -9.51 -29.16
C LEU A 502 -0.29 -7.99 -29.05
N ILE A 503 0.86 -7.31 -29.13
CA ILE A 503 0.91 -5.82 -29.15
C ILE A 503 0.20 -5.28 -30.41
N ASP A 504 0.43 -5.91 -31.57
CA ASP A 504 -0.22 -5.50 -32.83
C ASP A 504 -1.73 -5.71 -32.81
N ALA A 505 -2.22 -6.66 -32.02
CA ALA A 505 -3.65 -6.87 -31.79
C ALA A 505 -4.29 -5.82 -30.87
N GLY A 506 -3.48 -5.08 -30.10
CA GLY A 506 -3.96 -4.00 -29.22
C GLY A 506 -3.58 -4.13 -27.73
N ALA A 507 -2.70 -5.06 -27.36
CA ALA A 507 -2.17 -5.13 -26.01
C ALA A 507 -1.29 -3.90 -25.70
N ASP A 508 -1.37 -3.39 -24.49
CA ASP A 508 -0.57 -2.25 -24.00
C ASP A 508 0.65 -2.70 -23.19
N VAL A 509 0.53 -3.81 -22.47
CA VAL A 509 1.57 -4.40 -21.63
C VAL A 509 1.50 -5.91 -21.76
N ILE A 510 2.65 -6.58 -21.80
CA ILE A 510 2.75 -8.03 -21.67
C ILE A 510 3.53 -8.37 -20.43
N LEU A 511 2.95 -9.22 -19.58
CA LEU A 511 3.52 -9.78 -18.36
C LEU A 511 3.69 -11.29 -18.57
N GLY A 512 4.94 -11.76 -18.57
CA GLY A 512 5.27 -13.16 -18.83
C GLY A 512 5.63 -13.95 -17.58
N SER A 513 5.37 -15.27 -17.63
CA SER A 513 5.71 -16.27 -16.61
C SER A 513 6.04 -17.63 -17.25
N HIS A 514 6.29 -18.67 -16.47
CA HIS A 514 6.70 -20.03 -16.80
C HIS A 514 8.22 -20.29 -16.79
N PRO A 515 9.13 -19.46 -17.34
CA PRO A 515 10.55 -19.80 -17.31
C PRO A 515 11.13 -19.95 -15.88
N HIS A 516 10.43 -19.52 -14.84
CA HIS A 516 10.86 -19.45 -13.44
C HIS A 516 12.15 -18.64 -13.23
N PHE A 517 12.67 -18.04 -14.27
CA PHE A 517 13.77 -17.09 -14.30
C PHE A 517 13.27 -15.73 -14.75
N ILE A 518 13.79 -14.67 -14.17
CA ILE A 518 13.55 -13.33 -14.70
C ILE A 518 14.22 -13.22 -16.06
N GLN A 519 13.45 -12.89 -17.11
CA GLN A 519 13.97 -12.70 -18.46
C GLN A 519 14.11 -11.22 -18.82
N PRO A 520 14.95 -10.88 -19.83
CA PRO A 520 15.10 -9.52 -20.34
C PRO A 520 13.78 -8.91 -20.80
N PHE A 521 13.73 -7.58 -20.85
CA PHE A 521 12.59 -6.81 -21.35
C PHE A 521 12.80 -6.37 -22.79
N GLU A 522 11.70 -6.06 -23.47
CA GLU A 522 11.72 -5.42 -24.78
C GLU A 522 10.74 -4.26 -24.85
N ILE A 523 11.09 -3.24 -25.63
CA ILE A 523 10.12 -2.21 -26.04
C ILE A 523 9.82 -2.41 -27.53
N TYR A 524 8.56 -2.73 -27.81
CA TYR A 524 8.03 -2.84 -29.16
C TYR A 524 6.86 -1.85 -29.35
N LYS A 525 6.92 -1.02 -30.39
CA LYS A 525 5.91 0.03 -30.68
C LYS A 525 5.53 0.89 -29.45
N ASN A 526 6.53 1.27 -28.67
CA ASN A 526 6.38 2.04 -27.42
C ASN A 526 5.54 1.31 -26.34
N LYS A 527 5.53 -0.03 -26.35
CA LYS A 527 4.89 -0.89 -25.34
C LYS A 527 5.96 -1.76 -24.69
N LEU A 528 5.87 -1.93 -23.37
CA LEU A 528 6.84 -2.71 -22.61
C LEU A 528 6.40 -4.18 -22.52
N ILE A 529 7.33 -5.08 -22.76
CA ILE A 529 7.18 -6.52 -22.72
C ILE A 529 8.12 -7.06 -21.65
N PHE A 530 7.56 -7.65 -20.60
CA PHE A 530 8.23 -8.44 -19.59
C PHE A 530 8.12 -9.91 -20.00
N TYR A 531 9.18 -10.51 -20.53
CA TYR A 531 9.10 -11.88 -21.05
C TYR A 531 8.94 -12.93 -19.96
N SER A 532 9.53 -12.73 -18.80
CA SER A 532 9.26 -13.51 -17.59
C SER A 532 9.58 -12.70 -16.34
N MET A 533 8.69 -12.76 -15.37
CA MET A 533 8.86 -12.17 -14.03
C MET A 533 9.49 -13.15 -13.03
N GLY A 534 9.82 -14.40 -13.46
CA GLY A 534 10.27 -15.44 -12.54
C GLY A 534 9.15 -15.91 -11.60
N SER A 535 9.51 -16.59 -10.51
CA SER A 535 8.56 -17.12 -9.54
C SER A 535 8.14 -16.08 -8.50
N PHE A 536 6.86 -16.06 -8.14
CA PHE A 536 6.40 -15.32 -6.96
C PHE A 536 6.62 -16.12 -5.70
N ILE A 537 6.15 -17.37 -5.68
CA ILE A 537 6.46 -18.39 -4.67
C ILE A 537 6.46 -19.78 -5.32
N PHE A 538 7.50 -20.54 -5.12
CA PHE A 538 7.69 -21.88 -5.65
C PHE A 538 8.64 -22.69 -4.77
N ASP A 539 8.63 -24.03 -4.86
CA ASP A 539 9.53 -24.90 -4.10
C ASP A 539 10.82 -25.32 -4.84
N GLN A 540 11.22 -24.55 -5.85
CA GLN A 540 12.40 -24.81 -6.68
C GLN A 540 13.65 -24.15 -6.09
N ALA A 541 14.32 -24.80 -5.13
CA ALA A 541 15.51 -24.26 -4.46
C ALA A 541 16.85 -24.74 -5.03
N PHE A 542 16.88 -25.18 -6.30
CA PHE A 542 18.08 -25.77 -6.89
C PHE A 542 19.03 -24.77 -7.57
N SER A 543 18.59 -23.54 -7.80
CA SER A 543 19.43 -22.44 -8.29
C SER A 543 19.05 -21.12 -7.65
N LEU A 544 19.92 -20.11 -7.75
CA LEU A 544 19.60 -18.75 -7.26
C LEU A 544 18.50 -18.12 -8.11
N GLU A 545 18.53 -18.36 -9.42
CA GLU A 545 17.59 -17.75 -10.37
C GLU A 545 16.15 -18.25 -10.14
N THR A 546 15.95 -19.52 -9.74
CA THR A 546 14.61 -20.06 -9.40
C THR A 546 14.08 -19.52 -8.06
N GLN A 547 14.98 -19.01 -7.22
CA GLN A 547 14.62 -18.39 -5.94
C GLN A 547 14.49 -16.86 -6.06
N GLN A 548 14.51 -16.33 -7.27
CA GLN A 548 14.35 -14.90 -7.54
C GLN A 548 13.11 -14.66 -8.39
N GLY A 549 12.43 -13.56 -8.10
CA GLY A 549 11.29 -13.09 -8.86
C GLY A 549 11.28 -11.57 -8.96
N LEU A 550 10.39 -11.08 -9.81
CA LEU A 550 10.19 -9.66 -10.04
C LEU A 550 8.72 -9.30 -9.86
N GLY A 551 8.43 -8.49 -8.85
CA GLY A 551 7.18 -7.77 -8.79
C GLY A 551 7.21 -6.59 -9.77
N VAL A 552 6.15 -6.42 -10.55
CA VAL A 552 5.96 -5.31 -11.48
C VAL A 552 4.77 -4.47 -11.01
N GLY A 553 5.04 -3.29 -10.48
CA GLY A 553 4.01 -2.29 -10.18
C GLY A 553 3.74 -1.43 -11.40
N ILE A 554 2.49 -1.33 -11.82
CA ILE A 554 2.05 -0.50 -12.94
C ILE A 554 1.19 0.63 -12.38
N VAL A 555 1.61 1.87 -12.59
CA VAL A 555 0.79 3.05 -12.36
C VAL A 555 0.32 3.54 -13.72
N PHE A 556 -0.93 3.28 -14.02
CA PHE A 556 -1.55 3.73 -15.25
C PHE A 556 -2.23 5.08 -15.02
N GLY A 557 -1.81 6.07 -15.78
CA GLY A 557 -2.38 7.41 -15.80
C GLY A 557 -2.75 7.85 -17.21
N TYR A 558 -3.44 8.98 -17.32
CA TYR A 558 -3.95 9.52 -18.58
C TYR A 558 -2.84 9.79 -19.63
N SER A 559 -1.70 10.32 -19.19
CA SER A 559 -0.59 10.73 -20.06
C SER A 559 0.59 9.78 -20.11
N ASP A 560 0.69 8.91 -19.11
CA ASP A 560 1.86 8.05 -18.94
C ASP A 560 1.53 6.73 -18.22
N ILE A 561 2.42 5.77 -18.40
CA ILE A 561 2.46 4.53 -17.62
C ILE A 561 3.81 4.49 -16.93
N GLU A 562 3.80 4.35 -15.62
CA GLU A 562 5.00 4.15 -14.82
C GLU A 562 5.07 2.70 -14.35
N TYR A 563 6.23 2.08 -14.49
CA TYR A 563 6.50 0.72 -14.03
C TYR A 563 7.50 0.78 -12.90
N TYR A 564 7.16 0.20 -11.75
CA TYR A 564 8.04 0.00 -10.62
C TYR A 564 8.52 -1.45 -10.61
N LEU A 565 9.79 -1.66 -10.40
CA LEU A 565 10.43 -2.97 -10.42
C LEU A 565 10.82 -3.36 -9.00
N PHE A 566 10.29 -4.47 -8.52
CA PHE A 566 10.48 -4.97 -7.16
C PHE A 566 11.12 -6.36 -7.19
N PRO A 567 12.45 -6.49 -7.27
CA PRO A 567 13.11 -7.77 -7.11
C PRO A 567 12.78 -8.39 -5.76
N ILE A 568 12.42 -9.67 -5.78
CA ILE A 568 12.09 -10.48 -4.61
C ILE A 568 12.93 -11.73 -4.57
N GLU A 569 13.04 -12.33 -3.37
CA GLU A 569 13.69 -13.61 -3.13
C GLU A 569 12.78 -14.56 -2.38
N ILE A 570 12.89 -15.85 -2.69
CA ILE A 570 12.20 -16.93 -1.99
C ILE A 570 13.21 -17.62 -1.09
N ILE A 571 13.03 -17.51 0.23
CA ILE A 571 13.93 -18.10 1.23
C ILE A 571 13.08 -18.92 2.21
N ASN A 572 13.31 -20.22 2.29
CA ASN A 572 12.56 -21.12 3.19
C ASN A 572 11.03 -20.99 3.04
N SER A 573 10.55 -21.03 1.80
CA SER A 573 9.13 -20.87 1.46
C SER A 573 8.52 -19.53 1.90
N GLN A 574 9.32 -18.48 2.06
CA GLN A 574 8.87 -17.12 2.32
C GLN A 574 9.42 -16.14 1.28
N ILE A 575 8.62 -15.15 0.93
CA ILE A 575 8.96 -14.08 0.01
C ILE A 575 9.56 -12.91 0.78
N TYR A 576 10.67 -12.37 0.28
CA TYR A 576 11.33 -11.17 0.80
C TYR A 576 11.60 -10.19 -0.34
N PHE A 577 11.62 -8.90 -0.06
CA PHE A 577 12.28 -7.97 -0.97
C PHE A 577 13.76 -8.31 -1.03
N ALA A 578 14.33 -8.33 -2.25
CA ALA A 578 15.77 -8.44 -2.40
C ALA A 578 16.45 -7.23 -1.73
N ASP A 579 17.56 -7.46 -1.04
CA ASP A 579 18.34 -6.37 -0.50
C ASP A 579 18.94 -5.49 -1.63
N ARG A 580 19.58 -4.38 -1.28
CA ARG A 580 20.11 -3.42 -2.26
C ARG A 580 21.15 -4.04 -3.20
N GLU A 581 22.05 -4.89 -2.69
CA GLU A 581 23.10 -5.51 -3.48
C GLU A 581 22.49 -6.46 -4.52
N LYS A 582 21.58 -7.33 -4.07
CA LYS A 582 20.86 -8.25 -4.94
C LYS A 582 19.91 -7.54 -5.90
N THR A 583 19.20 -6.51 -5.43
CA THR A 583 18.38 -5.64 -6.30
C THR A 583 19.22 -5.05 -7.42
N SER A 584 20.40 -4.51 -7.09
CA SER A 584 21.30 -3.94 -8.11
C SER A 584 21.84 -4.99 -9.06
N ALA A 585 22.13 -6.19 -8.59
CA ALA A 585 22.60 -7.31 -9.42
C ALA A 585 21.50 -7.78 -10.39
N ILE A 586 20.29 -8.04 -9.88
CA ILE A 586 19.15 -8.50 -10.68
C ILE A 586 18.78 -7.45 -11.75
N LEU A 587 18.58 -6.19 -11.34
CA LEU A 587 18.23 -5.13 -12.29
C LEU A 587 19.37 -4.82 -13.27
N GLY A 588 20.63 -5.02 -12.85
CA GLY A 588 21.80 -4.92 -13.72
C GLY A 588 21.79 -5.96 -14.83
N GLU A 589 21.60 -7.25 -14.49
CA GLU A 589 21.51 -8.34 -15.45
C GLU A 589 20.35 -8.13 -16.44
N VAL A 590 19.20 -7.73 -15.93
CA VAL A 590 18.03 -7.40 -16.75
C VAL A 590 18.30 -6.22 -17.68
N ALA A 591 18.87 -5.11 -17.18
CA ALA A 591 19.16 -3.93 -17.99
C ALA A 591 20.16 -4.24 -19.11
N ASP A 592 21.22 -5.00 -18.82
CA ASP A 592 22.28 -5.32 -19.79
C ASP A 592 21.74 -6.17 -20.95
N SER A 593 20.89 -7.15 -20.65
CA SER A 593 20.35 -8.11 -21.62
C SER A 593 19.06 -7.65 -22.32
N SER A 594 18.38 -6.61 -21.82
CA SER A 594 17.12 -6.12 -22.39
C SER A 594 17.27 -5.40 -23.72
N LEU A 595 16.29 -5.61 -24.61
CA LEU A 595 16.18 -4.95 -25.91
C LEU A 595 15.45 -3.60 -25.78
N VAL A 596 16.10 -2.66 -25.11
CA VAL A 596 15.54 -1.35 -24.81
C VAL A 596 16.58 -0.25 -25.02
N PRO A 597 16.17 1.00 -25.31
CA PRO A 597 17.09 2.13 -25.41
C PRO A 597 17.90 2.37 -24.13
N LEU A 598 19.11 2.95 -24.26
CA LEU A 598 20.00 3.23 -23.13
C LEU A 598 19.32 4.05 -22.01
N GLY A 599 18.47 5.01 -22.37
CA GLY A 599 17.70 5.78 -21.39
C GLY A 599 16.79 4.91 -20.54
N ILE A 600 16.20 3.87 -21.12
CA ILE A 600 15.36 2.90 -20.40
C ILE A 600 16.21 1.93 -19.58
N LYS A 601 17.39 1.49 -20.09
CA LYS A 601 18.32 0.71 -19.26
C LYS A 601 18.68 1.42 -17.96
N ASN A 602 18.96 2.72 -18.04
CA ASN A 602 19.23 3.55 -16.85
C ASN A 602 18.01 3.66 -15.92
N GLN A 603 16.80 3.59 -16.44
CA GLN A 603 15.58 3.57 -15.65
C GLN A 603 15.35 2.21 -14.97
N ILE A 604 15.63 1.10 -15.68
CA ILE A 604 15.63 -0.26 -15.09
C ILE A 604 16.56 -0.31 -13.88
N LEU A 605 17.81 0.17 -14.03
CA LEU A 605 18.79 0.20 -12.94
C LEU A 605 18.31 0.99 -11.70
N ARG A 606 17.39 1.95 -11.89
CA ARG A 606 16.77 2.74 -10.82
C ARG A 606 15.50 2.10 -10.26
N GLY A 607 15.07 0.97 -10.80
CA GLY A 607 13.84 0.28 -10.40
C GLY A 607 12.55 0.98 -10.83
N LYS A 608 12.61 1.96 -11.76
CA LYS A 608 11.42 2.67 -12.22
C LYS A 608 11.54 3.08 -13.69
N ILE A 609 10.55 2.69 -14.51
CA ILE A 609 10.46 3.01 -15.93
C ILE A 609 9.24 3.88 -16.16
N LYS A 610 9.40 4.94 -16.96
CA LYS A 610 8.30 5.81 -17.38
C LYS A 610 8.16 5.79 -18.88
N MET A 611 6.93 5.49 -19.35
CA MET A 611 6.56 5.45 -20.75
C MET A 611 5.45 6.46 -21.02
N GLU A 612 5.54 7.20 -22.14
CA GLU A 612 4.43 8.06 -22.55
C GLU A 612 3.25 7.19 -23.04
N SER A 613 2.07 7.46 -22.54
CA SER A 613 0.83 6.85 -23.00
C SER A 613 0.29 7.64 -24.21
N LYS A 614 0.16 6.99 -25.39
CA LYS A 614 -0.49 7.59 -26.56
C LYS A 614 -1.97 7.21 -26.67
N ILE A 615 -2.64 6.95 -25.55
CA ILE A 615 -3.99 6.37 -25.58
C ILE A 615 -5.05 7.35 -26.09
N TYR A 616 -4.74 8.66 -26.14
CA TYR A 616 -5.71 9.70 -26.51
C TYR A 616 -5.17 10.75 -27.50
N ASN A 617 -4.54 10.30 -28.62
CA ASN A 617 -4.31 11.17 -29.77
C ASN A 617 -5.06 10.68 -31.00
#